data_89d77ebdf1aa1744dccc0d37aecda1a8
#
_entry.id   89d77ebdf1aa1744dccc0d37aecda1a8
#
_cell.length_a   1.000
_cell.length_b   1.000
_cell.length_c   1.000
_cell.angle_alpha   90.00
_cell.angle_beta   90.00
_cell.angle_gamma   90.00
#
_symmetry.space_group_name_H-M   'P 1'
#
loop_
_entity.id
_entity.type
_entity.pdbx_description
1 polymer ?
#
loop_
_entity_poly.entity_id
_entity_poly.type
_entity_poly.pdbx_seq_one_letter_code
_entity_poly.pdbx_strand_id
1 'polypeptide(L)'
;MGRKEEYKLQNERYLEALRAENDIRELPCGILYRVLEEGNGGNTPRLNSIVTVHYKGTLINGREFDNSWKRNYPEAFRLNEVIEGWQIALQRMHVGDHWIVYIPYAMGYGI
;
A
#
# COMPACT_ATOMS: atom_id res chain seq x y z
N MET A 1 -12.36 25.76 -2.99
CA MET A 1 -11.43 24.66 -2.68
C MET A 1 -10.76 24.20 -3.97
N GLY A 2 -9.45 24.02 -3.98
CA GLY A 2 -8.73 23.58 -5.16
C GLY A 2 -8.87 22.08 -5.40
N ARG A 3 -8.49 21.63 -6.58
CA ARG A 3 -8.52 20.19 -6.94
C ARG A 3 -7.72 19.32 -5.98
N LYS A 4 -6.57 19.83 -5.53
CA LYS A 4 -5.70 19.13 -4.61
C LYS A 4 -6.38 18.86 -3.27
N GLU A 5 -7.07 19.88 -2.76
CA GLU A 5 -7.79 19.77 -1.49
C GLU A 5 -9.00 18.85 -1.61
N GLU A 6 -9.71 18.90 -2.74
CA GLU A 6 -10.82 18.00 -3.02
C GLU A 6 -10.36 16.55 -3.08
N TYR A 7 -9.25 16.31 -3.76
CA TYR A 7 -8.68 14.97 -3.88
C TYR A 7 -8.29 14.44 -2.50
N LYS A 8 -7.64 15.27 -1.69
CA LYS A 8 -7.28 14.90 -0.33
C LYS A 8 -8.50 14.54 0.51
N LEU A 9 -9.54 15.34 0.42
CA LEU A 9 -10.78 15.08 1.16
C LEU A 9 -11.46 13.79 0.70
N GLN A 10 -11.49 13.54 -0.59
CA GLN A 10 -12.04 12.30 -1.15
C GLN A 10 -11.26 11.09 -0.66
N ASN A 11 -9.94 11.17 -0.59
CA ASN A 11 -9.11 10.11 -0.06
C ASN A 11 -9.41 9.84 1.42
N GLU A 12 -9.54 10.90 2.21
CA GLU A 12 -9.86 10.78 3.63
C GLU A 12 -11.22 10.11 3.84
N ARG A 13 -12.22 10.49 3.06
CA ARG A 13 -13.56 9.89 3.13
C ARG A 13 -13.55 8.41 2.70
N TYR A 14 -12.77 8.09 1.70
CA TYR A 14 -12.61 6.73 1.23
C TYR A 14 -12.05 5.82 2.34
N LEU A 15 -10.99 6.28 3.00
CA LEU A 15 -10.38 5.53 4.11
C LEU A 15 -11.32 5.41 5.30
N GLU A 16 -12.05 6.46 5.62
CA GLU A 16 -13.03 6.46 6.70
C GLU A 16 -14.10 5.39 6.47
N ALA A 17 -14.61 5.30 5.25
CA ALA A 17 -15.61 4.28 4.90
C ALA A 17 -15.03 2.86 5.00
N LEU A 18 -13.77 2.68 4.62
CA LEU A 18 -13.10 1.38 4.72
C LEU A 18 -12.95 0.90 6.15
N ARG A 19 -12.70 1.80 7.09
CA ARG A 19 -12.53 1.43 8.50
C ARG A 19 -13.75 0.74 9.10
N ALA A 20 -14.92 0.97 8.54
CA ALA A 20 -16.14 0.32 8.99
C ALA A 20 -16.27 -1.13 8.53
N GLU A 21 -15.47 -1.58 7.60
CA GLU A 21 -15.52 -2.94 7.07
C GLU A 21 -14.80 -3.92 7.98
N ASN A 22 -15.36 -5.13 8.14
CA ASN A 22 -14.89 -6.12 9.11
C ASN A 22 -13.52 -6.72 8.80
N ASP A 23 -13.15 -6.79 7.53
CA ASP A 23 -11.90 -7.42 7.09
C ASP A 23 -10.76 -6.40 6.92
N ILE A 24 -10.99 -5.16 7.28
CA ILE A 24 -9.97 -4.11 7.21
C ILE A 24 -9.20 -4.06 8.53
N ARG A 25 -7.88 -4.04 8.44
CA ARG A 25 -6.96 -3.90 9.56
C ARG A 25 -6.21 -2.59 9.43
N GLU A 26 -5.67 -2.11 10.52
CA GLU A 26 -5.00 -0.83 10.57
C GLU A 26 -3.52 -0.97 10.91
N LEU A 27 -2.70 -0.16 10.24
CA LEU A 27 -1.27 -0.03 10.50
C LEU A 27 -0.98 1.38 11.03
N PRO A 28 0.23 1.66 11.54
CA PRO A 28 0.59 3.01 11.94
C PRO A 28 0.38 4.05 10.84
N CYS A 29 0.17 5.30 11.24
CA CYS A 29 0.00 6.44 10.34
C CYS A 29 -1.26 6.38 9.48
N GLY A 30 -2.29 5.67 9.94
CA GLY A 30 -3.57 5.64 9.25
C GLY A 30 -3.61 4.76 8.02
N ILE A 31 -2.60 3.95 7.79
CA ILE A 31 -2.60 2.99 6.68
C ILE A 31 -3.54 1.85 7.01
N LEU A 32 -4.37 1.47 6.04
CA LEU A 32 -5.29 0.34 6.17
C LEU A 32 -4.87 -0.78 5.24
N TYR A 33 -5.22 -2.02 5.58
CA TYR A 33 -4.93 -3.12 4.68
C TYR A 33 -5.97 -4.23 4.79
N ARG A 34 -6.05 -4.99 3.72
CA ARG A 34 -6.90 -6.18 3.61
C ARG A 34 -6.02 -7.33 3.15
N VAL A 35 -6.09 -8.46 3.84
CA VAL A 35 -5.31 -9.65 3.48
C VAL A 35 -6.10 -10.46 2.47
N LEU A 36 -5.53 -10.69 1.30
CA LEU A 36 -6.12 -11.55 0.27
C LEU A 36 -5.60 -12.97 0.37
N GLU A 37 -4.30 -13.11 0.63
CA GLU A 37 -3.67 -14.42 0.86
C GLU A 37 -2.63 -14.28 1.95
N GLU A 38 -2.55 -15.25 2.84
CA GLU A 38 -1.52 -15.31 3.85
C GLU A 38 -0.36 -16.17 3.36
N GLY A 39 0.86 -15.67 3.56
CA GLY A 39 2.06 -16.42 3.26
C GLY A 39 2.38 -17.45 4.33
N ASN A 40 3.59 -17.99 4.26
CA ASN A 40 4.02 -19.08 5.13
C ASN A 40 4.60 -18.63 6.48
N GLY A 41 4.47 -17.35 6.83
CA GLY A 41 5.08 -16.83 8.03
C GLY A 41 6.59 -16.62 7.84
N GLY A 42 7.35 -16.66 8.91
CA GLY A 42 8.79 -16.45 8.86
C GLY A 42 9.19 -14.99 9.06
N ASN A 43 10.33 -14.62 8.53
CA ASN A 43 10.87 -13.28 8.75
C ASN A 43 10.21 -12.23 7.88
N THR A 44 10.12 -11.01 8.42
CA THR A 44 9.70 -9.84 7.67
C THR A 44 10.93 -9.04 7.25
N PRO A 45 10.84 -8.26 6.16
CA PRO A 45 11.98 -7.44 5.74
C PRO A 45 12.23 -6.29 6.72
N ARG A 46 13.46 -5.81 6.72
CA ARG A 46 13.84 -4.64 7.49
C ARG A 46 13.92 -3.42 6.56
N LEU A 47 14.03 -2.25 7.14
CA LEU A 47 14.04 -1.00 6.37
C LEU A 47 15.19 -0.93 5.34
N ASN A 48 16.31 -1.58 5.62
CA ASN A 48 17.44 -1.61 4.69
C ASN A 48 17.45 -2.82 3.75
N SER A 49 16.42 -3.65 3.80
CA SER A 49 16.32 -4.85 2.96
C SER A 49 15.97 -4.51 1.52
N ILE A 50 16.38 -5.38 0.61
CA ILE A 50 15.90 -5.35 -0.77
C ILE A 50 14.74 -6.36 -0.84
N VAL A 51 13.58 -5.90 -1.33
CA VAL A 51 12.39 -6.73 -1.48
C VAL A 51 12.04 -6.87 -2.95
N THR A 52 11.56 -8.04 -3.34
CA THR A 52 11.10 -8.29 -4.70
C THR A 52 9.60 -8.54 -4.64
N VAL A 53 8.83 -7.73 -5.33
CA VAL A 53 7.37 -7.75 -5.21
C VAL A 53 6.71 -7.59 -6.58
N HIS A 54 5.56 -8.23 -6.73
CA HIS A 54 4.59 -7.85 -7.75
C HIS A 54 3.61 -6.87 -7.12
N TYR A 55 3.23 -5.85 -7.86
CA TYR A 55 2.31 -4.85 -7.32
C TYR A 55 1.49 -4.20 -8.42
N LYS A 56 0.35 -3.66 -8.02
CA LYS A 56 -0.53 -2.86 -8.85
C LYS A 56 -0.95 -1.65 -8.04
N GLY A 57 -0.70 -0.45 -8.56
CA GLY A 57 -1.08 0.79 -7.92
C GLY A 57 -2.28 1.43 -8.61
N THR A 58 -3.29 1.79 -7.83
CA THR A 58 -4.47 2.47 -8.34
C THR A 58 -4.83 3.66 -7.46
N LEU A 59 -5.42 4.67 -8.07
CA LEU A 59 -6.02 5.79 -7.36
C LEU A 59 -7.44 5.41 -6.93
N ILE A 60 -8.02 6.21 -6.04
CA ILE A 60 -9.38 5.92 -5.53
C ILE A 60 -10.45 5.90 -6.61
N ASN A 61 -10.21 6.57 -7.73
CA ASN A 61 -11.13 6.56 -8.88
C ASN A 61 -10.97 5.32 -9.76
N GLY A 62 -10.10 4.37 -9.37
CA GLY A 62 -9.85 3.16 -10.13
C GLY A 62 -8.76 3.28 -11.18
N ARG A 63 -8.21 4.46 -11.40
CA ARG A 63 -7.16 4.66 -12.40
C ARG A 63 -5.87 3.98 -11.97
N GLU A 64 -5.41 3.04 -12.78
CA GLU A 64 -4.15 2.35 -12.56
C GLU A 64 -2.99 3.23 -13.00
N PHE A 65 -2.00 3.42 -12.14
CA PHE A 65 -0.82 4.21 -12.49
C PHE A 65 0.46 3.38 -12.59
N ASP A 66 0.45 2.15 -12.07
CA ASP A 66 1.58 1.25 -12.20
C ASP A 66 1.13 -0.20 -12.00
N ASN A 67 1.80 -1.14 -12.68
CA ASN A 67 1.44 -2.54 -12.61
C ASN A 67 2.59 -3.42 -13.08
N SER A 68 3.27 -4.07 -12.13
CA SER A 68 4.40 -4.95 -12.44
C SER A 68 3.96 -6.21 -13.21
N TRP A 69 2.72 -6.67 -13.02
CA TRP A 69 2.18 -7.83 -13.72
C TRP A 69 2.15 -7.63 -15.23
N LYS A 70 1.90 -6.39 -15.67
CA LYS A 70 1.90 -6.05 -17.10
C LYS A 70 3.30 -6.10 -17.70
N ARG A 71 4.33 -5.96 -16.89
CA ARG A 71 5.73 -6.07 -17.32
C ARG A 71 6.24 -7.50 -17.27
N ASN A 72 5.44 -8.44 -16.75
CA ASN A 72 5.74 -9.86 -16.67
C ASN A 72 6.89 -10.25 -15.73
N TYR A 73 7.29 -9.36 -14.83
CA TYR A 73 8.28 -9.69 -13.80
C TYR A 73 8.10 -8.81 -12.57
N PRO A 74 8.45 -9.34 -11.39
CA PRO A 74 8.39 -8.53 -10.17
C PRO A 74 9.52 -7.50 -10.14
N GLU A 75 9.30 -6.45 -9.36
CA GLU A 75 10.29 -5.39 -9.18
C GLU A 75 11.03 -5.57 -7.87
N ALA A 76 12.33 -5.29 -7.88
CA ALA A 76 13.15 -5.28 -6.68
C ALA A 76 13.38 -3.83 -6.22
N PHE A 77 13.14 -3.58 -4.94
CA PHE A 77 13.31 -2.26 -4.34
C PHE A 77 14.11 -2.37 -3.05
N ARG A 78 14.93 -1.35 -2.79
CA ARG A 78 15.44 -1.15 -1.43
C ARG A 78 14.33 -0.49 -0.63
N LEU A 79 13.97 -1.09 0.50
CA LEU A 79 12.75 -0.68 1.21
C LEU A 79 12.80 0.76 1.69
N ASN A 80 13.96 1.26 2.11
CA ASN A 80 14.08 2.64 2.57
C ASN A 80 14.04 3.69 1.44
N GLU A 81 13.92 3.27 0.20
CA GLU A 81 13.85 4.17 -0.96
C GLU A 81 12.44 4.29 -1.55
N VAL A 82 11.47 3.53 -1.04
CA VAL A 82 10.09 3.61 -1.52
C VAL A 82 9.26 4.55 -0.64
N ILE A 83 8.03 4.83 -1.06
CA ILE A 83 7.12 5.71 -0.29
C ILE A 83 6.88 5.16 1.11
N GLU A 84 6.59 6.06 2.05
CA GLU A 84 6.46 5.69 3.47
C GLU A 84 5.39 4.62 3.72
N GLY A 85 4.28 4.68 3.03
CA GLY A 85 3.22 3.68 3.17
C GLY A 85 3.71 2.27 2.86
N TRP A 86 4.55 2.12 1.85
CA TRP A 86 5.15 0.84 1.52
C TRP A 86 6.16 0.40 2.57
N GLN A 87 6.96 1.33 3.08
CA GLN A 87 7.92 1.01 4.12
C GLN A 87 7.23 0.40 5.33
N ILE A 88 6.14 1.00 5.76
CA ILE A 88 5.39 0.54 6.92
C ILE A 88 4.73 -0.82 6.65
N ALA A 89 4.06 -0.96 5.51
CA ALA A 89 3.32 -2.18 5.18
C ALA A 89 4.26 -3.37 4.95
N LEU A 90 5.29 -3.19 4.13
CA LEU A 90 6.18 -4.30 3.74
C LEU A 90 6.98 -4.85 4.91
N GLN A 91 7.31 -4.03 5.89
CA GLN A 91 8.00 -4.52 7.07
C GLN A 91 7.17 -5.48 7.92
N ARG A 92 5.87 -5.57 7.65
CA ARG A 92 4.95 -6.49 8.34
C ARG A 92 4.49 -7.65 7.47
N MET A 93 4.89 -7.67 6.22
CA MET A 93 4.51 -8.74 5.29
C MET A 93 5.54 -9.86 5.27
N HIS A 94 5.07 -11.06 4.97
CA HIS A 94 5.90 -12.25 4.81
C HIS A 94 5.88 -12.70 3.36
N VAL A 95 6.85 -13.49 2.98
CA VAL A 95 6.88 -14.08 1.63
C VAL A 95 5.59 -14.87 1.40
N GLY A 96 4.96 -14.62 0.28
CA GLY A 96 3.68 -15.25 -0.07
C GLY A 96 2.46 -14.45 0.34
N ASP A 97 2.62 -13.40 1.16
CA ASP A 97 1.50 -12.53 1.51
C ASP A 97 1.04 -11.74 0.29
N HIS A 98 -0.27 -11.64 0.16
CA HIS A 98 -0.90 -10.79 -0.85
C HIS A 98 -1.92 -9.90 -0.15
N TRP A 99 -1.63 -8.61 -0.10
CA TRP A 99 -2.45 -7.63 0.58
C TRP A 99 -2.91 -6.54 -0.37
N ILE A 100 -4.06 -5.94 -0.08
CA ILE A 100 -4.40 -4.61 -0.59
C ILE A 100 -4.03 -3.63 0.52
N VAL A 101 -3.20 -2.65 0.20
CA VAL A 101 -2.77 -1.63 1.15
C VAL A 101 -3.36 -0.29 0.71
N TYR A 102 -4.07 0.35 1.63
CA TYR A 102 -4.73 1.64 1.39
C TYR A 102 -3.91 2.71 2.09
N ILE A 103 -3.25 3.53 1.30
CA ILE A 103 -2.25 4.47 1.80
C ILE A 103 -2.83 5.87 1.83
N PRO A 104 -2.83 6.53 3.02
CA PRO A 104 -3.25 7.93 3.08
C PRO A 104 -2.40 8.78 2.15
N TYR A 105 -3.00 9.81 1.63
CA TYR A 105 -2.39 10.75 0.70
C TYR A 105 -0.98 11.21 1.13
N ALA A 106 -0.81 11.53 2.42
CA ALA A 106 0.47 12.04 2.92
C ALA A 106 1.57 10.98 2.99
N MET A 107 1.21 9.69 3.04
CA MET A 107 2.16 8.58 3.09
C MET A 107 2.47 8.01 1.71
N GLY A 108 1.86 8.56 0.67
CA GLY A 108 2.03 8.12 -0.71
C GLY A 108 2.79 9.14 -1.54
N TYR A 109 2.20 9.50 -2.67
CA TYR A 109 2.87 10.39 -3.63
C TYR A 109 2.73 11.88 -3.32
N GLY A 110 1.98 12.23 -2.29
CA GLY A 110 1.96 13.58 -1.73
C GLY A 110 1.57 14.70 -2.71
N ILE A 111 0.54 14.54 -3.43
CA ILE A 111 0.12 15.50 -4.46
C ILE A 111 0.02 16.93 -3.95
#